data_d3d000fadaf4f5373d151d9fc391e715
#
_entry.id   d3d000fadaf4f5373d151d9fc391e715
#
_cell.length_a   1.000
_cell.length_b   1.000
_cell.length_c   1.000
_cell.angle_alpha   90.00
_cell.angle_beta   90.00
_cell.angle_gamma   90.00
#
_symmetry.space_group_name_H-M   'P 1'
#
loop_
_entity.id
_entity.type
_entity.pdbx_description
1 polymer ?
#
loop_
_entity_poly.entity_id
_entity_poly.type
_entity_poly.pdbx_seq_one_letter_code
_entity_poly.pdbx_strand_id
1 'polypeptide(L)'
;MRFKSILTYDECDDFIKYFESKNNYEDFQVKGSNIIHNSEKAMDLCFKLRPMLESKLTYKLQPNQGWIRKYVKGNVLHKHWDGSADVAFSIMLGQSDKQENPLLIYYKDIPTKILLEKGEGYFFEGGTIEHERPPIKSDYLYGLYLGYRKVEKKTSLL
;
A
#
# COMPACT_ATOMS: atom_id res chain seq x y z
N MET A 1 1.58 -9.81 6.63
CA MET A 1 0.78 -10.92 6.05
C MET A 1 0.70 -10.73 4.53
N ARG A 2 1.15 -11.72 3.75
CA ARG A 2 1.12 -11.65 2.27
C ARG A 2 -0.20 -12.21 1.72
N PHE A 3 -0.73 -11.55 0.71
CA PHE A 3 -1.89 -11.98 -0.06
C PHE A 3 -1.47 -12.12 -1.53
N LYS A 4 -1.64 -13.32 -2.08
CA LYS A 4 -1.47 -13.56 -3.51
C LYS A 4 -2.77 -13.26 -4.24
N SER A 5 -2.67 -12.66 -5.42
CA SER A 5 -3.83 -12.39 -6.30
C SER A 5 -4.96 -11.61 -5.62
N ILE A 6 -4.60 -10.56 -4.84
CA ILE A 6 -5.59 -9.67 -4.23
C ILE A 6 -6.33 -8.83 -5.29
N LEU A 7 -5.65 -8.54 -6.38
CA LEU A 7 -6.20 -7.98 -7.61
C LEU A 7 -5.82 -8.87 -8.80
N THR A 8 -6.69 -8.98 -9.78
CA THR A 8 -6.34 -9.54 -11.07
C THR A 8 -5.43 -8.60 -11.84
N TYR A 9 -4.77 -9.08 -12.89
CA TYR A 9 -3.93 -8.23 -13.75
C TYR A 9 -4.74 -7.12 -14.43
N ASP A 10 -5.96 -7.43 -14.87
CA ASP A 10 -6.86 -6.46 -15.48
C ASP A 10 -7.28 -5.38 -14.48
N GLU A 11 -7.58 -5.74 -13.23
CA GLU A 11 -7.87 -4.77 -12.17
C GLU A 11 -6.66 -3.87 -11.87
N CYS A 12 -5.44 -4.42 -11.88
CA CYS A 12 -4.22 -3.63 -11.75
C CYS A 12 -4.06 -2.63 -12.90
N ASP A 13 -4.26 -3.08 -14.13
CA ASP A 13 -4.19 -2.22 -15.33
C ASP A 13 -5.27 -1.12 -15.31
N ASP A 14 -6.47 -1.43 -14.81
CA ASP A 14 -7.52 -0.44 -14.63
C ASP A 14 -7.16 0.63 -13.58
N PHE A 15 -6.46 0.28 -12.51
CA PHE A 15 -5.92 1.26 -11.56
C PHE A 15 -4.84 2.15 -12.19
N ILE A 16 -3.94 1.59 -13.00
CA ILE A 16 -2.91 2.34 -13.71
C ILE A 16 -3.55 3.31 -14.72
N LYS A 17 -4.50 2.85 -15.53
CA LYS A 17 -5.26 3.70 -16.47
C LYS A 17 -6.00 4.82 -15.73
N TYR A 18 -6.62 4.50 -14.61
CA TYR A 18 -7.29 5.50 -13.76
C TYR A 18 -6.30 6.57 -13.30
N PHE A 19 -5.13 6.17 -12.79
CA PHE A 19 -4.08 7.09 -12.35
C PHE A 19 -3.63 8.01 -13.48
N GLU A 20 -3.34 7.47 -14.66
CA GLU A 20 -2.87 8.25 -15.82
C GLU A 20 -3.95 9.19 -16.40
N SER A 21 -5.23 8.90 -16.15
CA SER A 21 -6.36 9.72 -16.63
C SER A 21 -6.76 10.84 -15.68
N LYS A 22 -6.25 10.85 -14.45
CA LYS A 22 -6.61 11.82 -13.41
C LYS A 22 -5.50 12.82 -13.15
N ASN A 23 -5.86 13.98 -12.59
CA ASN A 23 -4.90 14.90 -12.05
C ASN A 23 -4.17 14.24 -10.87
N ASN A 24 -2.88 14.15 -10.96
CA ASN A 24 -2.00 13.69 -9.91
C ASN A 24 -1.03 14.80 -9.52
N TYR A 25 -0.44 14.68 -8.34
CA TYR A 25 0.38 15.71 -7.75
C TYR A 25 1.77 15.18 -7.46
N GLU A 26 2.78 16.05 -7.47
CA GLU A 26 4.08 15.69 -6.95
C GLU A 26 3.94 15.30 -5.48
N ASP A 27 4.55 14.19 -5.11
CA ASP A 27 4.46 13.64 -3.77
C ASP A 27 5.49 14.30 -2.84
N PHE A 28 5.02 14.92 -1.77
CA PHE A 28 5.90 15.53 -0.78
C PHE A 28 6.73 14.49 0.02
N GLN A 29 6.25 13.25 0.14
CA GLN A 29 6.92 12.18 0.89
C GLN A 29 8.01 11.51 0.04
N VAL A 30 7.79 11.40 -1.27
CA VAL A 30 8.72 10.77 -2.21
C VAL A 30 9.02 11.75 -3.35
N LYS A 31 10.07 12.54 -3.17
CA LYS A 31 10.47 13.56 -4.14
C LYS A 31 10.62 12.97 -5.55
N GLY A 32 9.96 13.59 -6.51
CA GLY A 32 9.98 13.19 -7.92
C GLY A 32 9.00 12.08 -8.28
N SER A 33 8.22 11.57 -7.33
CA SER A 33 7.09 10.69 -7.62
C SER A 33 5.79 11.48 -7.75
N ASN A 34 4.75 10.82 -8.28
CA ASN A 34 3.41 11.38 -8.39
C ASN A 34 2.40 10.53 -7.62
N ILE A 35 1.42 11.17 -7.02
CA ILE A 35 0.44 10.53 -6.15
C ILE A 35 -0.99 11.04 -6.41
N ILE A 36 -1.97 10.16 -6.20
CA ILE A 36 -3.38 10.52 -5.99
C ILE A 36 -3.77 10.08 -4.59
N HIS A 37 -4.14 11.04 -3.75
CA HIS A 37 -4.62 10.78 -2.40
C HIS A 37 -6.12 10.50 -2.39
N ASN A 38 -6.52 9.49 -1.62
CA ASN A 38 -7.92 9.18 -1.28
C ASN A 38 -8.86 9.24 -2.48
N SER A 39 -8.40 8.69 -3.61
CA SER A 39 -9.25 8.57 -4.78
C SER A 39 -10.46 7.68 -4.47
N GLU A 40 -11.61 7.99 -5.05
CA GLU A 40 -12.83 7.19 -4.93
C GLU A 40 -12.55 5.71 -5.20
N LYS A 41 -11.88 5.41 -6.32
CA LYS A 41 -11.53 4.03 -6.70
C LYS A 41 -10.68 3.30 -5.65
N ALA A 42 -9.70 3.96 -5.04
CA ALA A 42 -8.85 3.36 -4.01
C ALA A 42 -9.62 3.20 -2.69
N MET A 43 -10.46 4.17 -2.32
CA MET A 43 -11.30 4.08 -1.13
C MET A 43 -12.36 2.99 -1.25
N ASP A 44 -12.98 2.83 -2.41
CA ASP A 44 -13.93 1.74 -2.67
C ASP A 44 -13.28 0.37 -2.48
N LEU A 45 -12.05 0.21 -2.97
CA LEU A 45 -11.29 -1.02 -2.75
C LEU A 45 -10.97 -1.22 -1.26
N CYS A 46 -10.63 -0.14 -0.53
CA CYS A 46 -10.39 -0.20 0.91
C CYS A 46 -11.61 -0.76 1.66
N PHE A 47 -12.82 -0.28 1.34
CA PHE A 47 -14.07 -0.81 1.89
C PHE A 47 -14.34 -2.26 1.45
N LYS A 48 -14.13 -2.58 0.18
CA LYS A 48 -14.36 -3.92 -0.38
C LYS A 48 -13.48 -4.99 0.28
N LEU A 49 -12.21 -4.68 0.56
CA LEU A 49 -11.27 -5.64 1.15
C LEU A 49 -11.42 -5.80 2.66
N ARG A 50 -12.04 -4.84 3.35
CA ARG A 50 -12.18 -4.86 4.81
C ARG A 50 -12.72 -6.18 5.38
N PRO A 51 -13.84 -6.76 4.90
CA PRO A 51 -14.38 -8.01 5.49
C PRO A 51 -13.39 -9.17 5.39
N MET A 52 -12.69 -9.29 4.28
CA MET A 52 -11.68 -10.33 4.06
C MET A 52 -10.49 -10.14 5.00
N LEU A 53 -10.00 -8.91 5.19
CA LEU A 53 -8.93 -8.61 6.13
C LEU A 53 -9.37 -8.90 7.57
N GLU A 54 -10.55 -8.41 7.98
CA GLU A 54 -11.11 -8.61 9.32
C GLU A 54 -11.32 -10.10 9.66
N SER A 55 -11.57 -10.96 8.67
CA SER A 55 -11.70 -12.41 8.89
C SER A 55 -10.40 -13.07 9.39
N LYS A 56 -9.26 -12.39 9.23
CA LYS A 56 -7.93 -12.86 9.61
C LYS A 56 -7.35 -12.11 10.83
N LEU A 57 -8.14 -11.20 11.42
CA LEU A 57 -7.69 -10.30 12.48
C LEU A 57 -8.55 -10.47 13.74
N THR A 58 -7.99 -10.10 14.87
CA THR A 58 -8.70 -10.10 16.17
C THR A 58 -9.43 -8.77 16.46
N TYR A 59 -9.26 -7.77 15.60
CA TYR A 59 -9.83 -6.43 15.71
C TYR A 59 -10.60 -6.05 14.44
N LYS A 60 -11.38 -4.99 14.52
CA LYS A 60 -12.11 -4.42 13.39
C LYS A 60 -11.28 -3.32 12.71
N LEU A 61 -11.58 -3.07 11.46
CA LEU A 61 -10.91 -2.08 10.63
C LEU A 61 -11.88 -0.97 10.22
N GLN A 62 -11.40 0.26 10.27
CA GLN A 62 -12.04 1.42 9.67
C GLN A 62 -11.20 1.88 8.50
N PRO A 63 -11.69 1.83 7.25
CA PRO A 63 -11.01 2.42 6.11
C PRO A 63 -10.70 3.90 6.38
N ASN A 64 -9.45 4.28 6.13
CA ASN A 64 -8.97 5.61 6.47
C ASN A 64 -8.36 6.36 5.28
N GLN A 65 -7.62 5.64 4.43
CA GLN A 65 -6.95 6.24 3.28
C GLN A 65 -6.72 5.25 2.15
N GLY A 66 -6.63 5.76 0.92
CA GLY A 66 -6.29 4.97 -0.25
C GLY A 66 -5.50 5.82 -1.25
N TRP A 67 -4.23 5.48 -1.46
CA TRP A 67 -3.30 6.23 -2.31
C TRP A 67 -2.83 5.39 -3.49
N ILE A 68 -2.76 6.00 -4.66
CA ILE A 68 -2.08 5.42 -5.82
C ILE A 68 -0.83 6.25 -6.07
N ARG A 69 0.33 5.62 -6.12
CA ARG A 69 1.61 6.29 -6.33
C ARG A 69 2.33 5.72 -7.53
N LYS A 70 2.87 6.60 -8.36
CA LYS A 70 3.80 6.28 -9.43
C LYS A 70 5.21 6.70 -9.01
N TYR A 71 6.05 5.73 -8.73
CA TYR A 71 7.48 5.96 -8.58
C TYR A 71 8.16 5.96 -9.94
N VAL A 72 9.25 6.70 -10.05
CA VAL A 72 10.21 6.62 -11.14
C VAL A 72 11.57 6.18 -10.62
N LYS A 73 12.45 5.77 -11.52
CA LYS A 73 13.80 5.31 -11.20
C LYS A 73 14.53 6.28 -10.28
N GLY A 74 15.14 5.75 -9.22
CA GLY A 74 15.87 6.51 -8.22
C GLY A 74 15.00 7.09 -7.08
N ASN A 75 13.68 7.07 -7.18
CA ASN A 75 12.81 7.49 -6.08
C ASN A 75 13.04 6.64 -4.83
N VAL A 76 13.00 7.27 -3.66
CA VAL A 76 13.20 6.65 -2.35
C VAL A 76 12.04 7.01 -1.45
N LEU A 77 11.42 6.02 -0.82
CA LEU A 77 10.56 6.24 0.34
C LEU A 77 11.41 5.99 1.58
N HIS A 78 11.77 7.07 2.28
CA HIS A 78 12.62 6.98 3.46
C HIS A 78 11.97 6.22 4.60
N LYS A 79 12.79 5.64 5.45
CA LYS A 79 12.37 4.88 6.63
C LYS A 79 11.45 5.70 7.52
N HIS A 80 10.25 5.19 7.81
CA HIS A 80 9.22 5.84 8.61
C HIS A 80 8.21 4.81 9.13
N TRP A 81 7.31 5.25 9.98
CA TRP A 81 6.03 4.59 10.29
C TRP A 81 4.88 5.50 9.87
N ASP A 82 3.72 4.91 9.62
CA ASP A 82 2.54 5.64 9.17
C ASP A 82 1.93 6.47 10.31
N GLY A 83 1.86 7.80 10.14
CA GLY A 83 1.27 8.68 11.16
C GLY A 83 -0.26 8.69 11.16
N SER A 84 -0.89 8.34 10.04
CA SER A 84 -2.33 8.47 9.84
C SER A 84 -3.10 7.15 9.80
N ALA A 85 -2.42 6.01 9.71
CA ALA A 85 -3.02 4.68 9.70
C ALA A 85 -2.36 3.79 10.75
N ASP A 86 -3.14 2.90 11.39
CA ASP A 86 -2.59 1.91 12.32
C ASP A 86 -2.04 0.70 11.56
N VAL A 87 -2.72 0.33 10.48
CA VAL A 87 -2.31 -0.77 9.61
C VAL A 87 -2.33 -0.35 8.15
N ALA A 88 -1.37 -0.85 7.40
CA ALA A 88 -1.16 -0.55 6.00
C ALA A 88 -1.30 -1.80 5.12
N PHE A 89 -1.83 -1.64 3.93
CA PHE A 89 -1.88 -2.66 2.91
C PHE A 89 -1.24 -2.12 1.63
N SER A 90 -0.01 -2.57 1.35
CA SER A 90 0.73 -2.22 0.14
C SER A 90 0.45 -3.25 -0.95
N ILE A 91 -0.02 -2.81 -2.12
CA ILE A 91 -0.37 -3.65 -3.27
C ILE A 91 0.47 -3.21 -4.47
N MET A 92 1.07 -4.18 -5.18
CA MET A 92 1.81 -3.94 -6.41
C MET A 92 0.83 -3.90 -7.60
N LEU A 93 0.75 -2.76 -8.28
CA LEU A 93 -0.05 -2.64 -9.49
C LEU A 93 0.73 -2.99 -10.76
N GLY A 94 2.02 -2.68 -10.80
CA GLY A 94 2.89 -2.98 -11.93
C GLY A 94 4.20 -2.20 -11.92
N GLN A 95 5.13 -2.63 -12.76
CA GLN A 95 6.42 -1.97 -12.97
C GLN A 95 6.92 -2.22 -14.39
N SER A 96 7.90 -1.44 -14.84
CA SER A 96 8.37 -1.47 -16.24
C SER A 96 9.14 -2.73 -16.62
N ASP A 97 9.72 -3.42 -15.65
CA ASP A 97 10.60 -4.58 -15.87
C ASP A 97 10.59 -5.53 -14.66
N LYS A 98 11.48 -6.51 -14.67
CA LYS A 98 11.61 -7.51 -13.59
C LYS A 98 12.63 -7.13 -12.51
N GLN A 99 13.02 -5.85 -12.40
CA GLN A 99 13.91 -5.42 -11.33
C GLN A 99 13.28 -5.61 -9.95
N GLU A 100 14.11 -5.95 -8.98
CA GLU A 100 13.65 -6.06 -7.60
C GLU A 100 13.51 -4.67 -6.98
N ASN A 101 12.28 -4.30 -6.66
CA ASN A 101 11.92 -3.07 -5.95
C ASN A 101 11.25 -3.42 -4.61
N PRO A 102 12.03 -3.82 -3.59
CA PRO A 102 11.47 -4.30 -2.34
C PRO A 102 10.80 -3.21 -1.51
N LEU A 103 9.80 -3.60 -0.73
CA LEU A 103 9.43 -2.92 0.49
C LEU A 103 10.24 -3.57 1.63
N LEU A 104 10.97 -2.79 2.40
CA LEU A 104 11.68 -3.25 3.60
C LEU A 104 10.82 -2.94 4.82
N ILE A 105 10.58 -3.95 5.65
CA ILE A 105 9.80 -3.84 6.90
C ILE A 105 10.70 -4.26 8.05
N TYR A 106 10.77 -3.44 9.10
CA TYR A 106 11.70 -3.62 10.21
C TYR A 106 11.02 -4.21 11.43
N TYR A 107 11.22 -5.49 11.66
CA TYR A 107 10.80 -6.16 12.90
C TYR A 107 11.98 -6.15 13.89
N LYS A 108 11.88 -5.38 14.96
CA LYS A 108 12.96 -5.23 15.95
C LYS A 108 14.30 -4.86 15.28
N ASP A 109 14.28 -3.83 14.44
CA ASP A 109 15.42 -3.33 13.67
C ASP A 109 16.01 -4.29 12.62
N ILE A 110 15.41 -5.46 12.43
CA ILE A 110 15.82 -6.42 11.42
C ILE A 110 14.99 -6.20 10.15
N PRO A 111 15.60 -5.82 9.02
CA PRO A 111 14.89 -5.61 7.77
C PRO A 111 14.42 -6.94 7.17
N THR A 112 13.13 -7.01 6.90
CA THR A 112 12.53 -8.09 6.12
C THR A 112 12.22 -7.58 4.71
N LYS A 113 12.79 -8.22 3.71
CA LYS A 113 12.61 -7.87 2.30
C LYS A 113 11.29 -8.45 1.78
N ILE A 114 10.37 -7.59 1.38
CA ILE A 114 9.10 -7.96 0.77
C ILE A 114 9.14 -7.61 -0.71
N LEU A 115 9.17 -8.63 -1.57
CA LEU A 115 9.02 -8.50 -3.01
C LEU A 115 7.59 -8.89 -3.38
N LEU A 116 6.87 -7.98 -4.02
CA LEU A 116 5.51 -8.21 -4.50
C LEU A 116 5.50 -8.28 -6.02
N GLU A 117 4.77 -9.25 -6.54
CA GLU A 117 4.40 -9.33 -7.94
C GLU A 117 3.11 -8.54 -8.22
N LYS A 118 2.83 -8.28 -9.49
CA LYS A 118 1.59 -7.59 -9.91
C LYS A 118 0.36 -8.30 -9.35
N GLY A 119 -0.50 -7.56 -8.67
CA GLY A 119 -1.70 -8.07 -8.02
C GLY A 119 -1.49 -8.64 -6.62
N GLU A 120 -0.25 -8.76 -6.15
CA GLU A 120 0.04 -9.18 -4.77
C GLU A 120 -0.01 -7.99 -3.80
N GLY A 121 -0.34 -8.28 -2.53
CA GLY A 121 -0.34 -7.30 -1.47
C GLY A 121 0.30 -7.80 -0.17
N TYR A 122 0.78 -6.86 0.62
CA TYR A 122 1.33 -7.12 1.95
C TYR A 122 0.68 -6.22 3.00
N PHE A 123 0.05 -6.84 3.99
CA PHE A 123 -0.64 -6.18 5.09
C PHE A 123 0.24 -6.24 6.35
N PHE A 124 0.43 -5.09 7.02
CA PHE A 124 1.29 -4.97 8.19
C PHE A 124 0.88 -3.80 9.09
N GLU A 125 1.42 -3.76 10.30
CA GLU A 125 1.20 -2.73 11.33
C GLU A 125 1.98 -1.46 11.00
N GLY A 126 1.61 -0.76 9.93
CA GLY A 126 2.36 0.40 9.43
C GLY A 126 2.51 1.55 10.41
N GLY A 127 1.54 1.71 11.33
CA GLY A 127 1.59 2.73 12.38
C GLY A 127 2.62 2.50 13.49
N THR A 128 3.16 1.28 13.62
CA THR A 128 4.11 0.90 14.68
C THR A 128 5.36 0.23 14.16
N ILE A 129 5.36 -0.24 12.91
CA ILE A 129 6.47 -0.93 12.28
C ILE A 129 7.11 -0.02 11.24
N GLU A 130 8.38 0.33 11.43
CA GLU A 130 9.14 1.10 10.46
C GLU A 130 9.27 0.36 9.14
N HIS A 131 9.15 1.10 8.06
CA HIS A 131 9.30 0.57 6.73
C HIS A 131 9.85 1.61 5.77
N GLU A 132 10.45 1.15 4.69
CA GLU A 132 11.01 2.00 3.64
C GLU A 132 10.98 1.29 2.29
N ARG A 133 11.20 2.08 1.25
CA ARG A 133 11.47 1.54 -0.08
C ARG A 133 12.79 2.13 -0.57
N PRO A 134 13.83 1.29 -0.74
CA PRO A 134 15.12 1.71 -1.30
C PRO A 134 14.96 2.32 -2.70
N PRO A 135 16.01 2.93 -3.27
CA PRO A 135 15.93 3.52 -4.60
C PRO A 135 15.31 2.57 -5.62
N ILE A 136 14.26 3.03 -6.29
CA ILE A 136 13.58 2.28 -7.35
C ILE A 136 14.56 2.02 -8.48
N LYS A 137 14.64 0.77 -8.92
CA LYS A 137 15.53 0.33 -10.01
C LYS A 137 14.83 0.34 -11.36
N SER A 138 13.55 0.06 -11.40
CA SER A 138 12.70 0.09 -12.60
C SER A 138 12.48 1.52 -13.07
N ASP A 139 12.23 1.73 -14.36
CA ASP A 139 11.94 3.06 -14.91
C ASP A 139 10.68 3.65 -14.27
N TYR A 140 9.68 2.79 -13.98
CA TYR A 140 8.52 3.15 -13.18
C TYR A 140 8.00 1.96 -12.35
N LEU A 141 7.32 2.28 -11.26
CA LEU A 141 6.57 1.34 -10.41
C LEU A 141 5.28 2.01 -9.94
N TYR A 142 4.15 1.32 -10.11
CA TYR A 142 2.86 1.73 -9.57
C TYR A 142 2.52 0.91 -8.33
N GLY A 143 2.23 1.60 -7.24
CA GLY A 143 1.78 1.01 -5.99
C GLY A 143 0.44 1.57 -5.57
N LEU A 144 -0.36 0.73 -4.92
CA LEU A 144 -1.61 1.11 -4.25
C LEU A 144 -1.44 0.87 -2.76
N TYR A 145 -1.78 1.87 -1.96
CA TYR A 145 -1.59 1.88 -0.51
C TYR A 145 -2.92 2.15 0.17
N LEU A 146 -3.41 1.17 0.93
CA LEU A 146 -4.65 1.27 1.69
C LEU A 146 -4.30 1.33 3.17
N GLY A 147 -4.86 2.31 3.88
CA GLY A 147 -4.67 2.48 5.32
C GLY A 147 -5.97 2.30 6.08
N TYR A 148 -5.86 1.71 7.26
CA TYR A 148 -6.98 1.47 8.16
C TYR A 148 -6.64 1.90 9.58
N ARG A 149 -7.66 2.37 10.32
CA ARG A 149 -7.61 2.49 11.77
C ARG A 149 -8.12 1.21 12.41
N LYS A 150 -7.50 0.81 13.52
CA LYS A 150 -8.03 -0.25 14.38
C LYS A 150 -9.23 0.27 15.16
N VAL A 151 -10.30 -0.50 15.18
CA VAL A 151 -11.46 -0.22 16.02
C VAL A 151 -11.59 -1.36 17.01
N GLU A 152 -11.60 -1.04 18.30
CA GLU A 152 -11.84 -2.03 19.33
C GLU A 152 -13.22 -2.68 19.12
N LYS A 153 -13.29 -3.99 19.25
CA LYS A 153 -14.59 -4.66 19.38
C LYS A 153 -15.21 -4.14 20.66
N LYS A 154 -16.31 -3.39 20.57
CA LYS A 154 -17.14 -3.16 21.75
C LYS A 154 -17.51 -4.53 22.30
N THR A 155 -16.92 -4.92 23.42
CA THR A 155 -17.36 -6.06 24.19
C THR A 155 -18.77 -5.67 24.65
N SER A 156 -19.80 -6.26 24.04
CA SER A 156 -21.15 -6.15 24.60
C SER A 156 -21.09 -6.83 25.96
N LEU A 157 -21.04 -6.02 27.01
CA LEU A 157 -21.35 -6.48 28.35
C LEU A 157 -22.82 -6.91 28.31
N LEU A 158 -23.04 -8.21 28.21
CA LEU A 158 -24.32 -8.85 28.58
C LEU A 158 -24.35 -9.00 30.08
#